data_a0eef7cbc61088c52e3ab921196033d2
#
_entry.id   a0eef7cbc61088c52e3ab921196033d2
#
_cell.length_a   1.000
_cell.length_b   1.000
_cell.length_c   1.000
_cell.angle_alpha   90.00
_cell.angle_beta   90.00
_cell.angle_gamma   90.00
#
_symmetry.space_group_name_H-M   'P 1'
#
loop_
_entity.id
_entity.type
_entity.pdbx_description
1 polymer ?
#
loop_
_entity_poly.entity_id
_entity_poly.type
_entity_poly.pdbx_seq_one_letter_code
_entity_poly.pdbx_strand_id
1 'polypeptide(L)'
;MSSRQSAPEKCKLCGECLSQCPEMSLPLERAKQEKAKINAGKISPKLSRKCTGCFDCDFFCPNQANPCETIVQTWYEEYKKSGILERSRYYLPVAEKNFRSYVLERLPEDEKRLLASWDDESPCAEFIYPGCNVCATPYLTMTSLLPGLPVRGALDWCCGEMLFRMGLYDLFEKQGRIMAERFQRMGAKKIFMMCTAGAIIFSKILPERFGVKFDIEFTPLVRYLWEQLESGGIKVANKLDLTAAVQDSCYSKFFGQEYQELPRRILERIGVRVKEMPRSRERMVCCGIGAGFSVKSGYHPLDLTRSTMKRLREAKKTGADVICAYCSGCMQMLSVGAVGYPGAPEVFHLLELVQMAAGEKPERRIGSRSWTMFAGVLRNQAGRALSRRRFFPKMDGKGM
;
A
#
# COMPACT_ATOMS: atom_id res chain seq x y z
N MET A 1 18.48 8.07 2.02
CA MET A 1 17.76 9.15 1.30
C MET A 1 16.76 9.75 2.28
N SER A 2 16.85 11.06 2.52
CA SER A 2 15.95 11.80 3.41
C SER A 2 14.48 11.65 3.00
N SER A 3 13.55 11.65 3.95
CA SER A 3 12.12 11.76 3.66
C SER A 3 11.88 13.08 2.93
N ARG A 4 11.18 12.99 1.81
CA ARG A 4 10.99 14.14 0.95
C ARG A 4 9.87 15.01 1.50
N GLN A 5 10.21 16.10 2.18
CA GLN A 5 9.25 17.12 2.57
C GLN A 5 8.90 18.02 1.37
N SER A 6 7.72 18.64 1.41
CA SER A 6 7.35 19.65 0.42
C SER A 6 8.37 20.80 0.41
N ALA A 7 8.88 21.14 -0.76
CA ALA A 7 9.88 22.18 -0.97
C ALA A 7 9.47 23.06 -2.17
N PRO A 8 8.34 23.79 -2.08
CA PRO A 8 7.82 24.57 -3.19
C PRO A 8 8.77 25.68 -3.64
N GLU A 9 9.65 26.17 -2.76
CA GLU A 9 10.68 27.16 -3.05
C GLU A 9 11.74 26.65 -4.05
N LYS A 10 11.97 25.33 -4.12
CA LYS A 10 12.86 24.70 -5.11
C LYS A 10 12.22 24.54 -6.48
N CYS A 11 10.92 24.78 -6.60
CA CYS A 11 10.17 24.52 -7.82
C CYS A 11 10.44 25.62 -8.87
N LYS A 12 11.02 25.24 -10.00
CA LYS A 12 11.24 26.12 -11.17
C LYS A 12 10.07 26.17 -12.16
N LEU A 13 8.90 25.67 -11.76
CA LEU A 13 7.68 25.63 -12.60
C LEU A 13 7.89 24.98 -13.98
N CYS A 14 8.81 24.02 -14.12
CA CYS A 14 9.08 23.32 -15.38
C CYS A 14 7.88 22.51 -15.91
N GLY A 15 6.92 22.15 -15.03
CA GLY A 15 5.71 21.42 -15.41
C GLY A 15 5.87 19.90 -15.59
N GLU A 16 7.10 19.37 -15.55
CA GLU A 16 7.38 17.95 -15.80
C GLU A 16 6.62 17.01 -14.88
N CYS A 17 6.47 17.36 -13.58
CA CYS A 17 5.76 16.55 -12.59
C CYS A 17 4.31 16.22 -12.99
N LEU A 18 3.59 17.10 -13.68
CA LEU A 18 2.22 16.89 -14.14
C LEU A 18 2.15 16.42 -15.59
N SER A 19 3.15 16.77 -16.40
CA SER A 19 3.24 16.34 -17.80
C SER A 19 3.63 14.85 -17.88
N GLN A 20 4.64 14.41 -17.12
CA GLN A 20 5.09 13.02 -17.09
C GLN A 20 4.22 12.11 -16.19
N CYS A 21 3.35 12.70 -15.37
CA CYS A 21 2.49 11.94 -14.48
C CYS A 21 1.60 10.96 -15.25
N PRO A 22 1.62 9.65 -14.96
CA PRO A 22 0.84 8.65 -15.69
C PRO A 22 -0.68 8.83 -15.55
N GLU A 23 -1.13 9.53 -14.52
CA GLU A 23 -2.56 9.79 -14.26
C GLU A 23 -3.02 11.16 -14.80
N MET A 24 -2.12 12.13 -14.85
CA MET A 24 -2.42 13.50 -15.32
C MET A 24 -2.16 13.67 -16.81
N SER A 25 -0.95 13.37 -17.26
CA SER A 25 -0.46 13.49 -18.65
C SER A 25 -0.88 14.81 -19.30
N LEU A 26 -0.63 15.93 -18.61
CA LEU A 26 -1.04 17.25 -19.09
C LEU A 26 -0.09 17.76 -20.18
N PRO A 27 -0.58 18.52 -21.18
CA PRO A 27 0.28 19.32 -22.03
C PRO A 27 1.17 20.23 -21.17
N LEU A 28 2.44 20.41 -21.59
CA LEU A 28 3.48 21.04 -20.76
C LEU A 28 3.07 22.43 -20.24
N GLU A 29 2.54 23.29 -21.09
CA GLU A 29 2.12 24.64 -20.69
C GLU A 29 1.00 24.61 -19.62
N ARG A 30 0.04 23.71 -19.79
CA ARG A 30 -1.01 23.51 -18.79
C ARG A 30 -0.44 22.93 -17.49
N ALA A 31 0.54 22.03 -17.58
CA ALA A 31 1.23 21.47 -16.43
C ALA A 31 1.95 22.55 -15.62
N LYS A 32 2.61 23.50 -16.27
CA LYS A 32 3.24 24.68 -15.62
C LYS A 32 2.21 25.52 -14.88
N GLN A 33 1.10 25.88 -15.54
CA GLN A 33 0.02 26.67 -14.93
C GLN A 33 -0.60 25.98 -13.71
N GLU A 34 -0.91 24.70 -13.84
CA GLU A 34 -1.49 23.95 -12.70
C GLU A 34 -0.48 23.76 -11.57
N LYS A 35 0.81 23.59 -11.88
CA LYS A 35 1.86 23.52 -10.84
C LYS A 35 2.02 24.84 -10.09
N ALA A 36 1.93 25.98 -10.78
CA ALA A 36 1.93 27.30 -10.13
C ALA A 36 0.77 27.45 -9.15
N LYS A 37 -0.44 26.99 -9.53
CA LYS A 37 -1.61 26.98 -8.63
C LYS A 37 -1.36 26.10 -7.40
N ILE A 38 -0.80 24.89 -7.59
CA ILE A 38 -0.48 23.97 -6.47
C ILE A 38 0.49 24.61 -5.50
N ASN A 39 1.54 25.27 -6.00
CA ASN A 39 2.50 25.98 -5.14
C ASN A 39 1.86 27.14 -4.36
N ALA A 40 0.80 27.74 -4.89
CA ALA A 40 -0.02 28.75 -4.21
C ALA A 40 -1.11 28.15 -3.29
N GLY A 41 -1.03 26.86 -2.94
CA GLY A 41 -2.00 26.17 -2.08
C GLY A 41 -3.36 25.90 -2.75
N LYS A 42 -3.44 25.96 -4.08
CA LYS A 42 -4.67 25.74 -4.84
C LYS A 42 -4.50 24.56 -5.79
N ILE A 43 -5.40 23.58 -5.72
CA ILE A 43 -5.42 22.45 -6.66
C ILE A 43 -6.79 22.35 -7.33
N SER A 44 -6.81 22.18 -8.65
CA SER A 44 -8.08 21.98 -9.34
C SER A 44 -8.77 20.68 -8.88
N PRO A 45 -10.11 20.64 -8.75
CA PRO A 45 -10.83 19.44 -8.33
C PRO A 45 -10.53 18.22 -9.21
N LYS A 46 -10.34 18.45 -10.52
CA LYS A 46 -9.99 17.39 -11.48
C LYS A 46 -8.62 16.76 -11.19
N LEU A 47 -7.61 17.58 -10.92
CA LEU A 47 -6.27 17.11 -10.59
C LEU A 47 -6.26 16.43 -9.21
N SER A 48 -6.90 17.06 -8.22
CA SER A 48 -7.03 16.49 -6.89
C SER A 48 -7.66 15.10 -6.90
N ARG A 49 -8.70 14.86 -7.71
CA ARG A 49 -9.32 13.53 -7.85
C ARG A 49 -8.46 12.52 -8.58
N LYS A 50 -7.67 12.96 -9.56
CA LYS A 50 -6.82 12.06 -10.37
C LYS A 50 -5.54 11.64 -9.66
N CYS A 51 -5.00 12.46 -8.78
CA CYS A 51 -3.76 12.14 -8.08
C CYS A 51 -3.96 10.90 -7.20
N THR A 52 -3.07 9.93 -7.37
CA THR A 52 -3.07 8.68 -6.60
C THR A 52 -2.14 8.71 -5.41
N GLY A 53 -1.41 9.81 -5.18
CA GLY A 53 -0.41 9.93 -4.13
C GLY A 53 0.71 8.88 -4.25
N CYS A 54 1.10 8.51 -5.48
CA CYS A 54 2.11 7.47 -5.72
C CYS A 54 3.55 7.94 -5.56
N PHE A 55 3.77 9.22 -5.32
CA PHE A 55 5.08 9.88 -5.15
C PHE A 55 6.00 9.86 -6.39
N ASP A 56 5.60 9.34 -7.55
CA ASP A 56 6.42 9.31 -8.76
C ASP A 56 7.03 10.68 -9.07
N CYS A 57 6.19 11.72 -9.04
CA CYS A 57 6.62 13.07 -9.36
C CYS A 57 7.66 13.64 -8.39
N ASP A 58 7.77 13.11 -7.17
CA ASP A 58 8.84 13.49 -6.23
C ASP A 58 10.16 12.85 -6.62
N PHE A 59 10.11 11.63 -7.17
CA PHE A 59 11.32 10.89 -7.56
C PHE A 59 11.91 11.37 -8.89
N PHE A 60 11.10 11.77 -9.85
CA PHE A 60 11.61 12.31 -11.11
C PHE A 60 11.70 13.83 -11.17
N CYS A 61 11.39 14.56 -10.09
CA CYS A 61 11.52 16.00 -10.07
C CYS A 61 13.01 16.42 -10.11
N PRO A 62 13.50 17.11 -11.17
CA PRO A 62 14.91 17.47 -11.30
C PRO A 62 15.37 18.48 -10.23
N ASN A 63 14.42 19.22 -9.67
CA ASN A 63 14.70 20.24 -8.65
C ASN A 63 14.41 19.75 -7.22
N GLN A 64 14.04 18.49 -7.04
CA GLN A 64 13.70 17.92 -5.72
C GLN A 64 12.67 18.75 -4.93
N ALA A 65 11.70 19.35 -5.64
CA ALA A 65 10.65 20.17 -5.06
C ALA A 65 9.48 19.36 -4.44
N ASN A 66 9.52 18.04 -4.55
CA ASN A 66 8.56 17.11 -3.99
C ASN A 66 7.09 17.47 -4.30
N PRO A 67 6.69 17.47 -5.56
CA PRO A 67 5.35 17.93 -5.98
C PRO A 67 4.19 17.14 -5.38
N CYS A 68 4.35 15.82 -5.16
CA CYS A 68 3.31 14.99 -4.54
C CYS A 68 3.05 15.44 -3.10
N GLU A 69 4.13 15.70 -2.36
CA GLU A 69 4.04 16.21 -1.01
C GLU A 69 3.33 17.55 -0.94
N THR A 70 3.59 18.44 -1.90
CA THR A 70 2.87 19.72 -2.00
C THR A 70 1.37 19.49 -2.24
N ILE A 71 1.00 18.49 -3.06
CA ILE A 71 -0.40 18.13 -3.29
C ILE A 71 -1.05 17.59 -2.01
N VAL A 72 -0.40 16.67 -1.30
CA VAL A 72 -0.93 16.08 -0.07
C VAL A 72 -1.03 17.12 1.04
N GLN A 73 -0.10 18.07 1.13
CA GLN A 73 -0.19 19.22 2.04
C GLN A 73 -1.44 20.08 1.73
N THR A 74 -1.74 20.30 0.45
CA THR A 74 -2.97 21.01 0.05
C THR A 74 -4.24 20.25 0.48
N TRP A 75 -4.21 18.91 0.46
CA TRP A 75 -5.31 18.08 0.98
C TRP A 75 -5.44 18.19 2.49
N TYR A 76 -4.34 18.25 3.23
CA TYR A 76 -4.34 18.47 4.67
C TYR A 76 -5.01 19.81 5.03
N GLU A 77 -4.64 20.90 4.35
CA GLU A 77 -5.26 22.20 4.55
C GLU A 77 -6.77 22.20 4.22
N GLU A 78 -7.18 21.49 3.18
CA GLU A 78 -8.61 21.31 2.87
C GLU A 78 -9.34 20.48 3.92
N TYR A 79 -8.71 19.40 4.39
CA TYR A 79 -9.24 18.56 5.47
C TYR A 79 -9.46 19.37 6.75
N LYS A 80 -8.49 20.17 7.17
CA LYS A 80 -8.60 21.02 8.38
C LYS A 80 -9.78 21.97 8.31
N LYS A 81 -10.12 22.46 7.12
CA LYS A 81 -11.23 23.42 6.91
C LYS A 81 -12.58 22.74 6.81
N SER A 82 -12.68 21.59 6.19
CA SER A 82 -13.97 21.04 5.77
C SER A 82 -14.14 19.53 6.00
N GLY A 83 -13.20 18.88 6.67
CA GLY A 83 -13.24 17.43 6.85
C GLY A 83 -13.11 16.66 5.54
N ILE A 84 -13.44 15.37 5.56
CA ILE A 84 -13.41 14.49 4.39
C ILE A 84 -14.81 13.98 4.06
N LEU A 85 -15.00 13.46 2.85
CA LEU A 85 -16.28 12.94 2.40
C LEU A 85 -16.69 11.69 3.20
N GLU A 86 -17.98 11.63 3.61
CA GLU A 86 -18.52 10.56 4.46
C GLU A 86 -18.33 9.16 3.87
N ARG A 87 -18.33 9.01 2.55
CA ARG A 87 -18.07 7.74 1.87
C ARG A 87 -16.69 7.17 2.15
N SER A 88 -15.70 8.02 2.55
CA SER A 88 -14.36 7.57 2.97
C SER A 88 -14.41 6.76 4.27
N ARG A 89 -15.41 6.95 5.12
CA ARG A 89 -15.49 6.32 6.45
C ARG A 89 -15.29 4.81 6.40
N TYR A 90 -15.93 4.15 5.43
CA TYR A 90 -15.83 2.70 5.29
C TYR A 90 -14.42 2.17 4.99
N TYR A 91 -13.54 3.02 4.50
CA TYR A 91 -12.17 2.65 4.15
C TYR A 91 -11.14 3.06 5.22
N LEU A 92 -11.53 3.99 6.09
CA LEU A 92 -10.63 4.48 7.14
C LEU A 92 -10.37 3.39 8.18
N PRO A 93 -9.09 3.16 8.52
CA PRO A 93 -8.76 2.20 9.58
C PRO A 93 -9.25 2.66 10.97
N VAL A 94 -9.47 3.96 11.17
CA VAL A 94 -9.99 4.54 12.41
C VAL A 94 -11.52 4.34 12.60
N ALA A 95 -12.23 3.85 11.59
CA ALA A 95 -13.67 3.64 11.68
C ALA A 95 -13.96 2.24 12.24
N GLU A 96 -14.77 2.14 13.27
CA GLU A 96 -15.20 0.87 13.88
C GLU A 96 -15.70 -0.13 12.84
N LYS A 97 -16.61 0.32 11.96
CA LYS A 97 -17.10 -0.47 10.83
C LYS A 97 -16.40 -0.05 9.55
N ASN A 98 -15.42 -0.81 9.11
CA ASN A 98 -14.66 -0.56 7.89
C ASN A 98 -14.59 -1.84 7.03
N PHE A 99 -13.97 -1.76 5.83
CA PHE A 99 -13.93 -2.91 4.93
C PHE A 99 -13.13 -4.09 5.51
N ARG A 100 -12.15 -3.82 6.37
CA ARG A 100 -11.35 -4.87 7.01
C ARG A 100 -12.17 -5.58 8.07
N SER A 101 -12.82 -4.84 9.00
CA SER A 101 -13.70 -5.46 10.00
C SER A 101 -14.81 -6.28 9.35
N TYR A 102 -15.37 -5.81 8.21
CA TYR A 102 -16.35 -6.57 7.44
C TYR A 102 -15.80 -7.92 6.93
N VAL A 103 -14.53 -7.93 6.51
CA VAL A 103 -13.84 -9.16 6.06
C VAL A 103 -13.57 -10.07 7.26
N LEU A 104 -13.02 -9.52 8.36
CA LEU A 104 -12.67 -10.30 9.54
C LEU A 104 -13.86 -11.07 10.14
N GLU A 105 -15.04 -10.45 10.19
CA GLU A 105 -16.27 -11.11 10.63
C GLU A 105 -16.61 -12.36 9.82
N ARG A 106 -16.14 -12.44 8.56
CA ARG A 106 -16.47 -13.50 7.58
C ARG A 106 -15.30 -14.42 7.27
N LEU A 107 -14.23 -14.35 8.05
CA LEU A 107 -13.12 -15.29 7.95
C LEU A 107 -13.52 -16.69 8.36
N PRO A 108 -12.92 -17.74 7.78
CA PRO A 108 -12.97 -19.09 8.31
C PRO A 108 -12.46 -19.16 9.76
N GLU A 109 -12.91 -20.14 10.51
CA GLU A 109 -12.58 -20.26 11.94
C GLU A 109 -11.09 -20.50 12.21
N ASP A 110 -10.38 -21.17 11.32
CA ASP A 110 -8.93 -21.33 11.39
C ASP A 110 -8.19 -19.97 11.29
N GLU A 111 -8.60 -19.10 10.39
CA GLU A 111 -8.04 -17.75 10.26
C GLU A 111 -8.45 -16.83 11.42
N LYS A 112 -9.66 -16.97 11.97
CA LYS A 112 -10.09 -16.21 13.14
C LYS A 112 -9.25 -16.57 14.39
N ARG A 113 -9.04 -17.89 14.61
CA ARG A 113 -8.14 -18.36 15.70
C ARG A 113 -6.72 -17.86 15.53
N LEU A 114 -6.22 -17.87 14.28
CA LEU A 114 -4.90 -17.35 13.96
C LEU A 114 -4.80 -15.85 14.29
N LEU A 115 -5.77 -15.04 13.89
CA LEU A 115 -5.80 -13.60 14.22
C LEU A 115 -5.90 -13.36 15.73
N ALA A 116 -6.69 -14.13 16.46
CA ALA A 116 -6.80 -14.00 17.89
C ALA A 116 -5.47 -14.28 18.62
N SER A 117 -4.62 -15.14 18.06
CA SER A 117 -3.27 -15.41 18.60
C SER A 117 -2.26 -14.30 18.30
N TRP A 118 -2.55 -13.39 17.38
CA TRP A 118 -1.64 -12.29 17.04
C TRP A 118 -1.79 -11.07 17.93
N ASP A 119 -2.98 -10.87 18.50
CA ASP A 119 -3.30 -9.74 19.36
C ASP A 119 -2.74 -9.96 20.77
N ASP A 120 -1.41 -9.90 20.86
CA ASP A 120 -0.66 -10.15 22.08
C ASP A 120 0.47 -9.12 22.21
N GLU A 121 0.35 -8.25 23.23
CA GLU A 121 1.33 -7.20 23.57
C GLU A 121 2.35 -7.66 24.62
N SER A 122 2.44 -8.94 24.92
CA SER A 122 3.47 -9.46 25.83
C SER A 122 4.88 -9.12 25.32
N PRO A 123 5.89 -9.00 26.21
CA PRO A 123 7.25 -8.69 25.81
C PRO A 123 7.77 -9.60 24.70
N CYS A 124 8.25 -8.99 23.60
CA CYS A 124 8.71 -9.72 22.44
C CYS A 124 9.73 -8.87 21.66
N ALA A 125 11.00 -9.28 21.71
CA ALA A 125 12.07 -8.52 21.04
C ALA A 125 12.05 -8.64 19.52
N GLU A 126 11.65 -9.80 18.99
CA GLU A 126 11.60 -10.06 17.56
C GLU A 126 10.28 -10.73 17.17
N PHE A 127 9.61 -10.19 16.17
CA PHE A 127 8.34 -10.74 15.70
C PHE A 127 8.05 -10.37 14.25
N ILE A 128 7.05 -11.03 13.68
CA ILE A 128 6.51 -10.71 12.35
C ILE A 128 5.31 -9.78 12.53
N TYR A 129 5.37 -8.62 11.89
CA TYR A 129 4.27 -7.68 11.82
C TYR A 129 3.49 -7.85 10.51
N PRO A 130 2.25 -8.36 10.55
CA PRO A 130 1.47 -8.63 9.36
C PRO A 130 0.97 -7.33 8.68
N GLY A 131 0.64 -6.32 9.48
CA GLY A 131 -0.05 -5.12 9.02
C GLY A 131 -1.53 -5.35 8.73
N CYS A 132 -2.31 -4.28 8.73
CA CYS A 132 -3.77 -4.32 8.65
C CYS A 132 -4.35 -4.99 7.38
N ASN A 133 -3.60 -5.03 6.28
CA ASN A 133 -4.06 -5.72 5.08
C ASN A 133 -3.91 -7.25 5.20
N VAL A 134 -2.83 -7.73 5.83
CA VAL A 134 -2.65 -9.18 6.05
C VAL A 134 -3.66 -9.70 7.07
N CYS A 135 -4.14 -8.86 8.03
CA CYS A 135 -5.28 -9.25 8.87
C CYS A 135 -6.53 -9.64 8.06
N ALA A 136 -6.71 -9.07 6.86
CA ALA A 136 -7.79 -9.49 5.95
C ALA A 136 -7.44 -10.73 5.09
N THR A 137 -6.20 -11.17 5.10
CA THR A 137 -5.68 -12.35 4.37
C THR A 137 -4.70 -13.15 5.24
N PRO A 138 -5.11 -13.62 6.45
CA PRO A 138 -4.20 -14.24 7.43
C PRO A 138 -3.52 -15.49 6.88
N TYR A 139 -4.17 -16.20 5.96
CA TYR A 139 -3.62 -17.38 5.31
C TYR A 139 -2.22 -17.17 4.71
N LEU A 140 -1.83 -15.94 4.38
CA LEU A 140 -0.46 -15.62 3.91
C LEU A 140 0.62 -15.94 4.94
N THR A 141 0.27 -16.07 6.23
CA THR A 141 1.23 -16.47 7.26
C THR A 141 1.28 -17.98 7.51
N MET A 142 0.41 -18.75 6.86
CA MET A 142 0.37 -20.22 6.96
C MET A 142 1.46 -20.85 6.06
N THR A 143 2.73 -20.67 6.44
CA THR A 143 3.88 -21.16 5.70
C THR A 143 5.08 -21.37 6.63
N SER A 144 5.92 -22.35 6.32
CA SER A 144 7.19 -22.57 7.01
C SER A 144 8.31 -21.64 6.55
N LEU A 145 8.08 -20.83 5.50
CA LEU A 145 9.10 -19.95 4.91
C LEU A 145 9.32 -18.66 5.70
N LEU A 146 8.44 -18.32 6.61
CA LEU A 146 8.61 -17.17 7.49
C LEU A 146 9.61 -17.50 8.61
N PRO A 147 10.25 -16.46 9.21
CA PRO A 147 11.04 -16.69 10.41
C PRO A 147 10.19 -17.43 11.46
N GLY A 148 10.78 -18.36 12.20
CA GLY A 148 10.11 -19.09 13.28
C GLY A 148 9.78 -18.20 14.48
N LEU A 149 9.31 -16.99 14.23
CA LEU A 149 8.98 -15.96 15.18
C LEU A 149 7.46 -15.81 15.32
N PRO A 150 6.97 -15.34 16.48
CA PRO A 150 5.55 -15.07 16.65
C PRO A 150 5.08 -13.96 15.70
N VAL A 151 3.86 -14.10 15.19
CA VAL A 151 3.18 -13.00 14.51
C VAL A 151 2.49 -12.15 15.57
N ARG A 152 2.67 -10.82 15.51
CA ARG A 152 2.06 -9.85 16.42
C ARG A 152 1.37 -8.76 15.62
N GLY A 153 0.08 -8.55 15.86
CA GLY A 153 -0.69 -7.52 15.18
C GLY A 153 -2.19 -7.71 15.26
N ALA A 154 -2.90 -6.61 15.16
CA ALA A 154 -4.36 -6.57 15.07
C ALA A 154 -4.76 -5.42 14.12
N LEU A 155 -6.06 -5.17 13.90
CA LEU A 155 -6.50 -4.08 13.01
C LEU A 155 -6.08 -2.70 13.53
N ASP A 156 -6.11 -2.49 14.83
CA ASP A 156 -5.71 -1.25 15.50
C ASP A 156 -4.19 -1.04 15.51
N TRP A 157 -3.39 -2.09 15.23
CA TRP A 157 -1.96 -1.97 15.02
C TRP A 157 -1.67 -1.50 13.58
N CYS A 158 -2.26 -0.44 13.16
CA CYS A 158 -2.06 0.04 11.78
C CYS A 158 -0.93 1.07 11.72
N CYS A 159 -0.11 1.01 10.67
CA CYS A 159 0.95 2.00 10.43
C CYS A 159 0.42 3.39 10.07
N GLY A 160 -0.87 3.53 9.77
CA GLY A 160 -1.46 4.82 9.42
C GLY A 160 -1.22 5.26 7.96
N GLU A 161 -0.71 4.40 7.08
CA GLU A 161 -0.38 4.77 5.70
C GLU A 161 -1.51 5.50 4.98
N MET A 162 -2.75 5.03 5.15
CA MET A 162 -3.91 5.68 4.54
C MET A 162 -4.15 7.09 5.06
N LEU A 163 -3.96 7.32 6.35
CA LEU A 163 -4.09 8.64 6.97
C LEU A 163 -3.04 9.60 6.38
N PHE A 164 -1.78 9.15 6.30
CA PHE A 164 -0.69 9.90 5.70
C PHE A 164 -1.00 10.30 4.26
N ARG A 165 -1.36 9.33 3.41
CA ARG A 165 -1.60 9.56 1.99
C ARG A 165 -2.84 10.40 1.70
N MET A 166 -3.83 10.40 2.60
CA MET A 166 -5.01 11.26 2.53
C MET A 166 -4.74 12.69 3.03
N GLY A 167 -3.57 12.98 3.61
CA GLY A 167 -3.28 14.25 4.24
C GLY A 167 -3.95 14.42 5.61
N LEU A 168 -4.28 13.33 6.31
CA LEU A 168 -4.84 13.38 7.67
C LEU A 168 -3.70 13.34 8.70
N TYR A 169 -2.80 14.32 8.64
CA TYR A 169 -1.51 14.28 9.33
C TYR A 169 -1.62 14.23 10.85
N ASP A 170 -2.59 14.95 11.45
CA ASP A 170 -2.81 14.93 12.91
C ASP A 170 -3.14 13.51 13.40
N LEU A 171 -4.01 12.81 12.66
CA LEU A 171 -4.41 11.43 12.99
C LEU A 171 -3.26 10.47 12.70
N PHE A 172 -2.50 10.70 11.64
CA PHE A 172 -1.35 9.90 11.28
C PHE A 172 -0.25 9.98 12.35
N GLU A 173 0.09 11.17 12.80
CA GLU A 173 1.09 11.38 13.86
C GLU A 173 0.63 10.72 15.16
N LYS A 174 -0.63 10.94 15.57
CA LYS A 174 -1.20 10.30 16.77
C LYS A 174 -1.09 8.78 16.70
N GLN A 175 -1.45 8.18 15.56
CA GLN A 175 -1.33 6.74 15.35
C GLN A 175 0.13 6.28 15.40
N GLY A 176 1.05 7.02 14.81
CA GLY A 176 2.48 6.74 14.88
C GLY A 176 3.01 6.69 16.31
N ARG A 177 2.61 7.64 17.16
CA ARG A 177 2.97 7.66 18.59
C ARG A 177 2.41 6.46 19.35
N ILE A 178 1.14 6.11 19.14
CA ILE A 178 0.52 4.91 19.72
C ILE A 178 1.32 3.66 19.37
N MET A 179 1.73 3.53 18.10
CA MET A 179 2.51 2.37 17.68
C MET A 179 3.93 2.37 18.24
N ALA A 180 4.57 3.55 18.39
CA ALA A 180 5.89 3.65 18.99
C ALA A 180 5.86 3.24 20.47
N GLU A 181 4.88 3.70 21.23
CA GLU A 181 4.67 3.33 22.63
C GLU A 181 4.37 1.83 22.78
N ARG A 182 3.53 1.26 21.89
CA ARG A 182 3.21 -0.16 21.88
C ARG A 182 4.46 -1.01 21.68
N PHE A 183 5.23 -0.74 20.64
CA PHE A 183 6.48 -1.47 20.36
C PHE A 183 7.53 -1.29 21.46
N GLN A 184 7.59 -0.11 22.07
CA GLN A 184 8.47 0.15 23.21
C GLN A 184 8.07 -0.70 24.43
N ARG A 185 6.77 -0.78 24.78
CA ARG A 185 6.28 -1.63 25.87
C ARG A 185 6.59 -3.11 25.64
N MET A 186 6.50 -3.57 24.40
CA MET A 186 6.86 -4.93 24.01
C MET A 186 8.37 -5.19 24.03
N GLY A 187 9.21 -4.18 24.16
CA GLY A 187 10.67 -4.31 24.07
C GLY A 187 11.17 -4.71 22.69
N ALA A 188 10.42 -4.36 21.63
CA ALA A 188 10.74 -4.72 20.26
C ALA A 188 12.10 -4.18 19.81
N LYS A 189 12.92 -5.02 19.17
CA LYS A 189 14.24 -4.69 18.61
C LYS A 189 14.31 -4.95 17.13
N LYS A 190 13.64 -6.00 16.64
CA LYS A 190 13.59 -6.35 15.22
C LYS A 190 12.20 -6.81 14.81
N ILE A 191 11.68 -6.22 13.74
CA ILE A 191 10.33 -6.54 13.23
C ILE A 191 10.42 -6.89 11.74
N PHE A 192 9.94 -8.10 11.42
CA PHE A 192 9.82 -8.55 10.02
C PHE A 192 8.48 -8.06 9.46
N MET A 193 8.53 -7.23 8.43
CA MET A 193 7.40 -6.49 7.90
C MET A 193 6.81 -7.18 6.67
N MET A 194 5.59 -7.72 6.77
CA MET A 194 4.89 -8.30 5.61
C MET A 194 4.35 -7.25 4.63
N CYS A 195 4.32 -5.97 5.03
CA CYS A 195 3.83 -4.87 4.20
C CYS A 195 4.96 -3.86 3.93
N THR A 196 5.29 -3.66 2.64
CA THR A 196 6.30 -2.67 2.21
C THR A 196 5.95 -1.25 2.66
N ALA A 197 4.66 -0.87 2.61
CA ALA A 197 4.23 0.46 3.04
C ALA A 197 4.47 0.66 4.55
N GLY A 198 4.10 -0.31 5.39
CA GLY A 198 4.34 -0.26 6.82
C GLY A 198 5.82 -0.12 7.17
N ALA A 199 6.68 -0.87 6.47
CA ALA A 199 8.13 -0.79 6.68
C ALA A 199 8.66 0.65 6.44
N ILE A 200 8.25 1.30 5.35
CA ILE A 200 8.65 2.69 5.05
C ILE A 200 8.03 3.69 6.01
N ILE A 201 6.78 3.49 6.40
CA ILE A 201 6.11 4.40 7.34
C ILE A 201 6.88 4.44 8.67
N PHE A 202 7.21 3.27 9.26
CA PHE A 202 7.90 3.21 10.54
C PHE A 202 9.38 3.56 10.45
N SER A 203 10.08 3.12 9.40
CA SER A 203 11.53 3.31 9.30
C SER A 203 11.95 4.70 8.79
N LYS A 204 11.07 5.41 8.05
CA LYS A 204 11.44 6.67 7.40
C LYS A 204 10.44 7.80 7.60
N ILE A 205 9.17 7.60 7.22
CA ILE A 205 8.22 8.72 7.15
C ILE A 205 7.89 9.27 8.55
N LEU A 206 7.53 8.43 9.49
CA LEU A 206 7.25 8.84 10.87
C LEU A 206 8.47 9.47 11.54
N PRO A 207 9.69 8.86 11.51
CA PRO A 207 10.87 9.47 12.13
C PRO A 207 11.29 10.79 11.51
N GLU A 208 11.40 10.84 10.18
CA GLU A 208 12.00 11.95 9.49
C GLU A 208 11.07 13.16 9.35
N ARG A 209 9.75 12.94 9.30
CA ARG A 209 8.76 14.00 9.04
C ARG A 209 7.92 14.41 10.24
N PHE A 210 7.66 13.47 11.15
CA PHE A 210 6.78 13.66 12.30
C PHE A 210 7.52 13.51 13.64
N GLY A 211 8.83 13.23 13.61
CA GLY A 211 9.67 13.12 14.81
C GLY A 211 9.32 11.90 15.69
N VAL A 212 8.52 10.96 15.17
CA VAL A 212 8.16 9.71 15.88
C VAL A 212 9.23 8.66 15.60
N LYS A 213 10.16 8.49 16.54
CA LYS A 213 11.32 7.60 16.39
C LYS A 213 11.03 6.19 16.90
N PHE A 214 11.69 5.21 16.29
CA PHE A 214 11.69 3.81 16.67
C PHE A 214 13.14 3.33 16.78
N ASP A 215 13.51 2.76 17.92
CA ASP A 215 14.80 2.08 18.11
C ASP A 215 14.66 0.61 17.73
N ILE A 216 14.29 0.37 16.47
CA ILE A 216 13.87 -0.94 15.96
C ILE A 216 14.39 -1.13 14.53
N GLU A 217 14.93 -2.30 14.25
CA GLU A 217 15.23 -2.74 12.88
C GLU A 217 13.93 -3.22 12.20
N PHE A 218 13.56 -2.59 11.09
CA PHE A 218 12.42 -3.02 10.27
C PHE A 218 12.91 -3.72 9.00
N THR A 219 12.76 -5.05 8.94
CA THR A 219 13.18 -5.87 7.81
C THR A 219 11.99 -6.19 6.90
N PRO A 220 11.90 -5.65 5.65
CA PRO A 220 10.84 -6.00 4.73
C PRO A 220 10.88 -7.48 4.32
N LEU A 221 9.72 -8.13 4.21
CA LEU A 221 9.59 -9.53 3.79
C LEU A 221 10.35 -9.85 2.49
N VAL A 222 10.32 -8.95 1.50
CA VAL A 222 11.00 -9.16 0.22
C VAL A 222 12.51 -9.30 0.41
N ARG A 223 13.11 -8.50 1.29
CA ARG A 223 14.53 -8.60 1.63
C ARG A 223 14.83 -9.91 2.34
N TYR A 224 14.05 -10.26 3.33
CA TYR A 224 14.17 -11.53 4.04
C TYR A 224 14.09 -12.73 3.08
N LEU A 225 13.11 -12.77 2.20
CA LEU A 225 12.96 -13.87 1.23
C LEU A 225 14.17 -13.97 0.30
N TRP A 226 14.70 -12.85 -0.15
CA TRP A 226 15.91 -12.83 -0.99
C TRP A 226 17.12 -13.39 -0.24
N GLU A 227 17.38 -12.91 0.97
CA GLU A 227 18.48 -13.37 1.83
C GLU A 227 18.38 -14.88 2.12
N GLN A 228 17.17 -15.38 2.37
CA GLN A 228 16.96 -16.82 2.59
C GLN A 228 17.17 -17.67 1.33
N LEU A 229 16.80 -17.17 0.17
CA LEU A 229 17.05 -17.85 -1.10
C LEU A 229 18.55 -17.84 -1.48
N GLU A 230 19.27 -16.78 -1.19
CA GLU A 230 20.71 -16.69 -1.44
C GLU A 230 21.52 -17.59 -0.49
N SER A 231 21.21 -17.56 0.79
CA SER A 231 21.89 -18.36 1.80
C SER A 231 21.54 -19.86 1.76
N GLY A 232 20.51 -20.25 0.98
CA GLY A 232 20.00 -21.62 0.95
C GLY A 232 19.09 -21.98 2.13
N GLY A 233 18.70 -21.02 2.95
CA GLY A 233 17.69 -21.21 4.01
C GLY A 233 16.31 -21.59 3.44
N ILE A 234 15.96 -21.02 2.28
CA ILE A 234 14.82 -21.48 1.47
C ILE A 234 15.38 -22.23 0.26
N LYS A 235 15.06 -23.53 0.17
CA LYS A 235 15.46 -24.39 -0.94
C LYS A 235 14.41 -24.36 -2.05
N VAL A 236 14.83 -24.13 -3.29
CA VAL A 236 13.97 -24.24 -4.47
C VAL A 236 13.87 -25.71 -4.83
N ALA A 237 12.79 -26.37 -4.44
CA ALA A 237 12.51 -27.77 -4.76
C ALA A 237 12.04 -27.94 -6.21
N ASN A 238 11.19 -26.97 -6.67
CA ASN A 238 10.63 -27.00 -8.01
C ASN A 238 10.75 -25.61 -8.66
N LYS A 239 11.40 -25.55 -9.82
CA LYS A 239 11.35 -24.33 -10.62
C LYS A 239 9.98 -24.17 -11.26
N LEU A 240 9.41 -22.97 -11.16
CA LEU A 240 8.11 -22.66 -11.75
C LEU A 240 8.30 -22.28 -13.22
N ASP A 241 7.65 -23.02 -14.14
CA ASP A 241 7.66 -22.67 -15.57
C ASP A 241 6.45 -21.79 -15.91
N LEU A 242 6.50 -20.54 -15.45
CA LEU A 242 5.47 -19.54 -15.73
C LEU A 242 6.05 -18.14 -15.93
N THR A 243 5.24 -17.23 -16.43
CA THR A 243 5.58 -15.84 -16.64
C THR A 243 4.79 -14.94 -15.71
N ALA A 244 5.42 -13.89 -15.16
CA ALA A 244 4.78 -12.96 -14.24
C ALA A 244 4.94 -11.50 -14.66
N ALA A 245 3.85 -10.73 -14.61
CA ALA A 245 3.90 -9.29 -14.64
C ALA A 245 4.02 -8.75 -13.22
N VAL A 246 5.06 -7.97 -12.93
CA VAL A 246 5.33 -7.49 -11.56
C VAL A 246 4.55 -6.22 -11.28
N GLN A 247 3.72 -6.22 -10.22
CA GLN A 247 3.13 -5.03 -9.65
C GLN A 247 4.05 -4.45 -8.59
N ASP A 248 4.80 -3.43 -8.95
CA ASP A 248 5.65 -2.72 -7.99
C ASP A 248 4.82 -1.98 -6.93
N SER A 249 5.32 -2.00 -5.68
CA SER A 249 4.74 -1.21 -4.60
C SER A 249 5.15 0.26 -4.74
N CYS A 250 4.20 1.18 -4.62
CA CYS A 250 4.50 2.62 -4.68
C CYS A 250 5.51 3.08 -3.60
N TYR A 251 5.58 2.37 -2.49
CA TYR A 251 6.54 2.64 -1.42
C TYR A 251 7.93 2.03 -1.65
N SER A 252 8.10 1.10 -2.59
CA SER A 252 9.41 0.49 -2.87
C SER A 252 10.48 1.51 -3.32
N LYS A 253 10.05 2.60 -3.93
CA LYS A 253 10.92 3.72 -4.35
C LYS A 253 11.74 4.32 -3.20
N PHE A 254 11.16 4.34 -1.99
CA PHE A 254 11.84 4.88 -0.81
C PHE A 254 12.98 3.99 -0.30
N PHE A 255 13.01 2.72 -0.72
CA PHE A 255 14.14 1.81 -0.45
C PHE A 255 15.23 1.87 -1.53
N GLY A 256 14.97 2.50 -2.69
CA GLY A 256 15.91 2.62 -3.80
C GLY A 256 15.77 1.50 -4.84
N GLN A 257 16.57 1.63 -5.91
CA GLN A 257 16.51 0.76 -7.08
C GLN A 257 16.85 -0.70 -6.76
N GLU A 258 17.86 -0.93 -5.93
CA GLU A 258 18.25 -2.27 -5.51
C GLU A 258 17.07 -3.05 -4.92
N TYR A 259 16.32 -2.44 -4.01
CA TYR A 259 15.13 -3.07 -3.44
C TYR A 259 14.05 -3.37 -4.50
N GLN A 260 13.90 -2.50 -5.50
CA GLN A 260 12.93 -2.71 -6.58
C GLN A 260 13.29 -3.88 -7.50
N GLU A 261 14.56 -4.25 -7.58
CA GLU A 261 15.03 -5.43 -8.31
C GLU A 261 14.84 -6.75 -7.53
N LEU A 262 14.77 -6.72 -6.20
CA LEU A 262 14.65 -7.94 -5.40
C LEU A 262 13.49 -8.85 -5.82
N PRO A 263 12.25 -8.35 -6.05
CA PRO A 263 11.16 -9.22 -6.51
C PRO A 263 11.47 -9.93 -7.82
N ARG A 264 12.20 -9.28 -8.72
CA ARG A 264 12.59 -9.84 -10.02
C ARG A 264 13.64 -10.92 -9.87
N ARG A 265 14.67 -10.65 -9.06
CA ARG A 265 15.71 -11.65 -8.72
C ARG A 265 15.12 -12.87 -8.02
N ILE A 266 14.17 -12.68 -7.10
CA ILE A 266 13.44 -13.77 -6.45
C ILE A 266 12.67 -14.58 -7.50
N LEU A 267 11.89 -13.94 -8.37
CA LEU A 267 11.14 -14.61 -9.42
C LEU A 267 12.03 -15.42 -10.36
N GLU A 268 13.13 -14.83 -10.82
CA GLU A 268 14.10 -15.51 -11.66
C GLU A 268 14.74 -16.72 -10.94
N ARG A 269 15.12 -16.55 -9.67
CA ARG A 269 15.69 -17.61 -8.83
C ARG A 269 14.77 -18.83 -8.71
N ILE A 270 13.46 -18.60 -8.63
CA ILE A 270 12.44 -19.65 -8.54
C ILE A 270 11.93 -20.13 -9.90
N GLY A 271 12.52 -19.68 -11.02
CA GLY A 271 12.20 -20.14 -12.37
C GLY A 271 11.03 -19.39 -13.06
N VAL A 272 10.60 -18.26 -12.53
CA VAL A 272 9.55 -17.43 -13.11
C VAL A 272 10.16 -16.37 -14.03
N ARG A 273 9.73 -16.32 -15.29
CA ARG A 273 10.18 -15.31 -16.26
C ARG A 273 9.33 -14.03 -16.10
N VAL A 274 10.02 -12.90 -15.92
CA VAL A 274 9.34 -11.61 -15.77
C VAL A 274 8.98 -11.01 -17.14
N LYS A 275 7.72 -10.66 -17.33
CA LYS A 275 7.21 -9.84 -18.43
C LYS A 275 6.88 -8.45 -17.90
N GLU A 276 7.76 -7.48 -18.15
CA GLU A 276 7.61 -6.14 -17.61
C GLU A 276 6.37 -5.42 -18.16
N MET A 277 5.65 -4.79 -17.27
CA MET A 277 4.62 -3.83 -17.68
C MET A 277 5.28 -2.54 -18.19
N PRO A 278 4.65 -1.78 -19.11
CA PRO A 278 5.23 -0.57 -19.67
C PRO A 278 5.69 0.45 -18.64
N ARG A 279 5.09 0.40 -17.44
CA ARG A 279 5.42 1.25 -16.30
C ARG A 279 5.74 0.37 -15.09
N SER A 280 7.00 0.30 -14.77
CA SER A 280 7.55 -0.53 -13.68
C SER A 280 8.59 0.27 -12.90
N ARG A 281 8.99 -0.24 -11.75
CA ARG A 281 10.02 0.32 -10.87
C ARG A 281 9.69 1.76 -10.47
N GLU A 282 10.55 2.71 -10.76
CA GLU A 282 10.39 4.14 -10.44
C GLU A 282 9.18 4.79 -11.14
N ARG A 283 8.82 4.29 -12.33
CA ARG A 283 7.69 4.79 -13.13
C ARG A 283 6.42 3.95 -12.96
N MET A 284 6.36 3.14 -11.91
CA MET A 284 5.22 2.26 -11.66
C MET A 284 3.91 3.06 -11.51
N VAL A 285 2.81 2.44 -11.91
CA VAL A 285 1.46 2.98 -11.69
C VAL A 285 0.87 2.34 -10.44
N CYS A 286 0.16 3.12 -9.64
CA CYS A 286 -0.56 2.64 -8.47
C CYS A 286 -1.52 1.50 -8.84
N CYS A 287 -1.63 0.49 -7.98
CA CYS A 287 -2.61 -0.61 -8.13
C CYS A 287 -4.07 -0.15 -8.16
N GLY A 288 -4.32 1.11 -7.85
CA GLY A 288 -5.64 1.74 -7.83
C GLY A 288 -6.09 2.20 -6.45
N ILE A 289 -5.60 1.60 -5.37
CA ILE A 289 -6.05 1.96 -4.01
C ILE A 289 -5.78 3.45 -3.70
N GLY A 290 -4.66 3.99 -4.17
CA GLY A 290 -4.32 5.41 -3.99
C GLY A 290 -5.23 6.38 -4.74
N ALA A 291 -5.91 5.94 -5.79
CA ALA A 291 -6.85 6.78 -6.55
C ALA A 291 -8.06 7.24 -5.73
N GLY A 292 -8.33 6.57 -4.62
CA GLY A 292 -9.40 6.93 -3.70
C GLY A 292 -9.01 7.92 -2.60
N PHE A 293 -7.74 8.15 -2.36
CA PHE A 293 -7.25 8.78 -1.13
C PHE A 293 -7.48 10.29 -1.07
N SER A 294 -7.58 11.00 -2.18
CA SER A 294 -7.72 12.45 -2.12
C SER A 294 -9.01 12.88 -1.41
N VAL A 295 -8.95 14.02 -0.73
CA VAL A 295 -10.11 14.65 -0.08
C VAL A 295 -11.24 14.98 -1.05
N LYS A 296 -10.94 15.10 -2.35
CA LYS A 296 -11.94 15.31 -3.42
C LYS A 296 -12.49 14.01 -3.98
N SER A 297 -11.68 12.94 -4.03
CA SER A 297 -12.16 11.61 -4.43
C SER A 297 -12.97 10.98 -3.32
N GLY A 298 -12.44 10.97 -2.09
CA GLY A 298 -13.06 10.32 -0.94
C GLY A 298 -13.50 8.89 -1.25
N TYR A 299 -12.66 8.11 -1.91
CA TYR A 299 -12.95 6.76 -2.38
C TYR A 299 -14.12 6.67 -3.38
N HIS A 300 -14.18 7.64 -4.30
CA HIS A 300 -15.19 7.57 -5.35
C HIS A 300 -15.00 6.32 -6.22
N PRO A 301 -16.05 5.48 -6.42
CA PRO A 301 -15.93 4.19 -7.11
C PRO A 301 -15.31 4.29 -8.50
N LEU A 302 -15.68 5.31 -9.28
CA LEU A 302 -15.14 5.51 -10.63
C LEU A 302 -13.63 5.83 -10.63
N ASP A 303 -13.12 6.53 -9.61
CA ASP A 303 -11.69 6.86 -9.53
C ASP A 303 -10.87 5.59 -9.21
N LEU A 304 -11.35 4.77 -8.27
CA LEU A 304 -10.76 3.48 -7.92
C LEU A 304 -10.77 2.52 -9.13
N THR A 305 -11.95 2.30 -9.71
CA THR A 305 -12.13 1.37 -10.83
C THR A 305 -11.24 1.76 -12.02
N ARG A 306 -11.20 3.04 -12.38
CA ARG A 306 -10.39 3.51 -13.51
C ARG A 306 -8.91 3.15 -13.35
N SER A 307 -8.32 3.44 -12.20
CA SER A 307 -6.89 3.19 -11.97
C SER A 307 -6.58 1.70 -11.90
N THR A 308 -7.43 0.92 -11.21
CA THR A 308 -7.26 -0.54 -11.10
C THR A 308 -7.40 -1.21 -12.47
N MET A 309 -8.44 -0.85 -13.24
CA MET A 309 -8.65 -1.40 -14.59
C MET A 309 -7.52 -1.03 -15.55
N LYS A 310 -6.95 0.18 -15.43
CA LYS A 310 -5.78 0.57 -16.21
C LYS A 310 -4.61 -0.38 -15.94
N ARG A 311 -4.35 -0.67 -14.67
CA ARG A 311 -3.25 -1.54 -14.27
C ARG A 311 -3.46 -3.00 -14.70
N LEU A 312 -4.66 -3.53 -14.53
CA LEU A 312 -5.02 -4.87 -15.01
C LEU A 312 -4.90 -5.00 -16.52
N ARG A 313 -5.28 -3.97 -17.30
CA ARG A 313 -5.10 -3.95 -18.76
C ARG A 313 -3.63 -3.93 -19.17
N GLU A 314 -2.79 -3.18 -18.46
CA GLU A 314 -1.33 -3.17 -18.69
C GLU A 314 -0.75 -4.57 -18.44
N ALA A 315 -1.11 -5.22 -17.33
CA ALA A 315 -0.68 -6.58 -17.03
C ALA A 315 -1.16 -7.59 -18.10
N LYS A 316 -2.44 -7.57 -18.46
CA LYS A 316 -2.99 -8.44 -19.52
C LYS A 316 -2.26 -8.30 -20.84
N LYS A 317 -1.88 -7.07 -21.22
CA LYS A 317 -1.16 -6.80 -22.48
C LYS A 317 0.25 -7.37 -22.51
N THR A 318 0.85 -7.70 -21.38
CA THR A 318 2.17 -8.37 -21.36
C THR A 318 2.08 -9.83 -21.81
N GLY A 319 0.88 -10.41 -21.79
CA GLY A 319 0.70 -11.86 -22.01
C GLY A 319 1.35 -12.71 -20.90
N ALA A 320 1.53 -12.16 -19.70
CA ALA A 320 2.00 -12.93 -18.55
C ALA A 320 0.89 -13.84 -18.01
N ASP A 321 1.28 -15.01 -17.49
CA ASP A 321 0.34 -15.99 -16.92
C ASP A 321 -0.27 -15.44 -15.63
N VAL A 322 0.53 -14.73 -14.82
CA VAL A 322 0.11 -14.20 -13.52
C VAL A 322 0.58 -12.75 -13.29
N ILE A 323 -0.07 -12.08 -12.33
CA ILE A 323 0.43 -10.82 -11.75
C ILE A 323 1.08 -11.16 -10.42
N CYS A 324 2.35 -10.83 -10.25
CA CYS A 324 3.05 -10.93 -8.97
C CYS A 324 3.00 -9.60 -8.24
N ALA A 325 2.43 -9.57 -7.03
CA ALA A 325 2.44 -8.43 -6.13
C ALA A 325 3.19 -8.79 -4.84
N TYR A 326 4.10 -7.93 -4.38
CA TYR A 326 4.83 -8.10 -3.12
C TYR A 326 4.36 -7.12 -2.02
N CYS A 327 3.19 -6.53 -2.23
CA CYS A 327 2.47 -5.73 -1.25
C CYS A 327 1.05 -6.29 -1.13
N SER A 328 0.65 -6.71 0.07
CA SER A 328 -0.66 -7.33 0.31
C SER A 328 -1.83 -6.40 -0.07
N GLY A 329 -1.69 -5.08 0.10
CA GLY A 329 -2.69 -4.11 -0.38
C GLY A 329 -2.82 -4.08 -1.90
N CYS A 330 -1.70 -4.19 -2.64
CA CYS A 330 -1.72 -4.28 -4.11
C CYS A 330 -2.36 -5.59 -4.58
N MET A 331 -2.01 -6.72 -3.94
CA MET A 331 -2.63 -8.02 -4.23
C MET A 331 -4.15 -7.94 -4.06
N GLN A 332 -4.63 -7.46 -2.92
CA GLN A 332 -6.07 -7.37 -2.65
C GLN A 332 -6.78 -6.45 -3.65
N MET A 333 -6.22 -5.26 -3.92
CA MET A 333 -6.86 -4.29 -4.83
C MET A 333 -6.96 -4.82 -6.26
N LEU A 334 -5.90 -5.45 -6.78
CA LEU A 334 -5.90 -6.03 -8.12
C LEU A 334 -6.82 -7.25 -8.19
N SER A 335 -6.83 -8.10 -7.16
CA SER A 335 -7.71 -9.27 -7.10
C SER A 335 -9.18 -8.88 -7.05
N VAL A 336 -9.55 -7.85 -6.26
CA VAL A 336 -10.92 -7.32 -6.25
C VAL A 336 -11.29 -6.71 -7.62
N GLY A 337 -10.37 -6.01 -8.25
CA GLY A 337 -10.58 -5.48 -9.60
C GLY A 337 -10.75 -6.57 -10.66
N ALA A 338 -10.03 -7.69 -10.51
CA ALA A 338 -10.11 -8.82 -11.43
C ALA A 338 -11.46 -9.53 -11.39
N VAL A 339 -12.21 -9.46 -10.27
CA VAL A 339 -13.59 -9.98 -10.17
C VAL A 339 -14.49 -9.44 -11.29
N GLY A 340 -14.33 -8.16 -11.63
CA GLY A 340 -15.10 -7.49 -12.69
C GLY A 340 -14.40 -7.42 -14.05
N TYR A 341 -13.28 -8.11 -14.24
CA TYR A 341 -12.50 -8.04 -15.48
C TYR A 341 -12.12 -9.43 -16.03
N PRO A 342 -13.00 -10.05 -16.84
CA PRO A 342 -12.77 -11.36 -17.42
C PRO A 342 -11.46 -11.45 -18.21
N GLY A 343 -10.68 -12.51 -17.96
CA GLY A 343 -9.39 -12.74 -18.60
C GLY A 343 -8.27 -11.83 -18.07
N ALA A 344 -8.43 -11.23 -16.89
CA ALA A 344 -7.29 -10.69 -16.14
C ALA A 344 -6.38 -11.86 -15.72
N PRO A 345 -5.03 -11.68 -15.78
CA PRO A 345 -4.12 -12.65 -15.18
C PRO A 345 -4.40 -12.80 -13.68
N GLU A 346 -4.25 -14.01 -13.16
CA GLU A 346 -4.44 -14.28 -11.74
C GLU A 346 -3.40 -13.55 -10.88
N VAL A 347 -3.81 -13.04 -9.73
CA VAL A 347 -2.92 -12.26 -8.85
C VAL A 347 -2.36 -13.17 -7.76
N PHE A 348 -1.03 -13.19 -7.65
CA PHE A 348 -0.30 -13.89 -6.59
C PHE A 348 0.44 -12.90 -5.70
N HIS A 349 0.53 -13.20 -4.41
CA HIS A 349 1.55 -12.59 -3.58
C HIS A 349 2.91 -13.25 -3.88
N LEU A 350 4.00 -12.49 -3.86
CA LEU A 350 5.35 -13.03 -4.11
C LEU A 350 5.66 -14.23 -3.19
N LEU A 351 5.22 -14.18 -1.93
CA LEU A 351 5.40 -15.27 -0.97
C LEU A 351 4.72 -16.56 -1.45
N GLU A 352 3.54 -16.49 -2.06
CA GLU A 352 2.83 -17.67 -2.57
C GLU A 352 3.62 -18.35 -3.71
N LEU A 353 4.26 -17.57 -4.59
CA LEU A 353 5.13 -18.12 -5.64
C LEU A 353 6.39 -18.77 -5.05
N VAL A 354 6.98 -18.16 -4.02
CA VAL A 354 8.13 -18.74 -3.31
C VAL A 354 7.72 -20.04 -2.60
N GLN A 355 6.54 -20.10 -1.96
CA GLN A 355 5.99 -21.32 -1.37
C GLN A 355 5.89 -22.45 -2.41
N MET A 356 5.29 -22.18 -3.58
CA MET A 356 5.18 -23.17 -4.65
C MET A 356 6.54 -23.70 -5.10
N ALA A 357 7.51 -22.81 -5.23
CA ALA A 357 8.89 -23.17 -5.61
C ALA A 357 9.62 -23.97 -4.52
N ALA A 358 9.32 -23.71 -3.26
CA ALA A 358 9.86 -24.46 -2.12
C ALA A 358 9.18 -25.83 -1.91
N GLY A 359 8.15 -26.16 -2.72
CA GLY A 359 7.38 -27.40 -2.60
C GLY A 359 6.20 -27.34 -1.62
N GLU A 360 5.89 -26.15 -1.08
CA GLU A 360 4.68 -25.95 -0.31
C GLU A 360 3.45 -25.70 -1.22
N LYS A 361 2.28 -26.06 -0.76
CA LYS A 361 1.02 -25.70 -1.39
C LYS A 361 0.42 -24.49 -0.68
N PRO A 362 0.45 -23.28 -1.28
CA PRO A 362 -0.11 -22.10 -0.65
C PRO A 362 -1.64 -22.21 -0.47
N GLU A 363 -2.16 -21.68 0.60
CA GLU A 363 -3.59 -21.74 0.97
C GLU A 363 -4.52 -20.90 0.06
N ARG A 364 -4.04 -20.15 -0.82
CA ARG A 364 -4.70 -19.35 -1.86
C ARG A 364 -6.21 -19.08 -1.68
N ARG A 365 -6.56 -18.29 -0.68
CA ARG A 365 -7.96 -17.89 -0.41
C ARG A 365 -8.33 -16.52 -1.01
N ILE A 366 -7.46 -15.95 -1.86
CA ILE A 366 -7.67 -14.59 -2.38
C ILE A 366 -8.91 -14.47 -3.26
N GLY A 367 -9.28 -15.49 -4.00
CA GLY A 367 -10.48 -15.48 -4.86
C GLY A 367 -11.76 -15.24 -4.06
N SER A 368 -12.05 -16.09 -3.07
CA SER A 368 -13.21 -15.94 -2.18
C SER A 368 -13.14 -14.65 -1.36
N ARG A 369 -11.94 -14.26 -0.94
CA ARG A 369 -11.68 -13.02 -0.20
C ARG A 369 -12.03 -11.78 -1.03
N SER A 370 -11.68 -11.80 -2.31
CA SER A 370 -11.98 -10.69 -3.24
C SER A 370 -13.48 -10.51 -3.44
N TRP A 371 -14.23 -11.60 -3.54
CA TRP A 371 -15.69 -11.54 -3.59
C TRP A 371 -16.29 -10.97 -2.29
N THR A 372 -15.79 -11.39 -1.13
CA THR A 372 -16.21 -10.85 0.16
C THR A 372 -15.95 -9.33 0.25
N MET A 373 -14.76 -8.88 -0.17
CA MET A 373 -14.41 -7.46 -0.19
C MET A 373 -15.31 -6.69 -1.16
N PHE A 374 -15.53 -7.20 -2.36
CA PHE A 374 -16.37 -6.58 -3.38
C PHE A 374 -17.82 -6.46 -2.91
N ALA A 375 -18.39 -7.53 -2.37
CA ALA A 375 -19.74 -7.53 -1.81
C ALA A 375 -19.87 -6.55 -0.62
N GLY A 376 -18.85 -6.48 0.23
CA GLY A 376 -18.78 -5.52 1.32
C GLY A 376 -18.82 -4.07 0.84
N VAL A 377 -18.06 -3.75 -0.21
CA VAL A 377 -18.09 -2.42 -0.83
C VAL A 377 -19.47 -2.11 -1.40
N LEU A 378 -20.06 -3.01 -2.18
CA LEU A 378 -21.40 -2.80 -2.74
C LEU A 378 -22.43 -2.56 -1.63
N ARG A 379 -22.47 -3.43 -0.64
CA ARG A 379 -23.47 -3.35 0.45
C ARG A 379 -23.34 -2.06 1.27
N ASN A 380 -22.11 -1.64 1.58
CA ASN A 380 -21.90 -0.51 2.49
C ASN A 380 -21.72 0.84 1.78
N GLN A 381 -21.48 0.85 0.47
CA GLN A 381 -21.19 2.07 -0.28
C GLN A 381 -22.28 2.45 -1.30
N ALA A 382 -23.22 1.56 -1.67
CA ALA A 382 -24.25 1.85 -2.67
C ALA A 382 -25.01 3.15 -2.37
N GLY A 383 -25.48 3.35 -1.14
CA GLY A 383 -26.18 4.56 -0.73
C GLY A 383 -25.27 5.77 -0.44
N ARG A 384 -23.96 5.58 -0.31
CA ARG A 384 -23.01 6.63 0.09
C ARG A 384 -22.10 7.09 -1.05
N ALA A 385 -22.01 6.33 -2.13
CA ALA A 385 -21.08 6.55 -3.23
C ALA A 385 -21.16 7.98 -3.81
N LEU A 386 -22.36 8.54 -3.87
CA LEU A 386 -22.63 9.90 -4.38
C LEU A 386 -22.79 10.96 -3.27
N SER A 387 -22.66 10.56 -1.99
CA SER A 387 -22.81 11.50 -0.87
C SER A 387 -21.75 12.61 -0.94
N ARG A 388 -22.20 13.85 -0.74
CA ARG A 388 -21.35 15.04 -0.60
C ARG A 388 -21.16 15.46 0.85
N ARG A 389 -21.77 14.74 1.80
CA ARG A 389 -21.62 15.01 3.23
C ARG A 389 -20.16 14.83 3.63
N ARG A 390 -19.71 15.66 4.58
CA ARG A 390 -18.36 15.64 5.11
C ARG A 390 -18.38 15.40 6.61
N PHE A 391 -17.28 14.88 7.13
CA PHE A 391 -17.09 14.66 8.57
C PHE A 391 -15.60 14.79 8.93
N PHE A 392 -15.34 15.01 10.20
CA PHE A 392 -14.01 14.96 10.78
C PHE A 392 -13.83 13.59 11.45
N PRO A 393 -12.95 12.71 10.94
CA PRO A 393 -12.67 11.45 11.61
C PRO A 393 -12.02 11.70 12.97
N LYS A 394 -12.40 10.91 13.95
CA LYS A 394 -11.83 10.93 15.30
C LYS A 394 -11.17 9.59 15.58
N MET A 395 -10.13 9.61 16.40
CA MET A 395 -9.53 8.41 16.98
C MET A 395 -9.89 8.40 18.46
N ASP A 396 -10.61 7.37 18.89
CA ASP A 396 -10.84 7.11 20.29
C ASP A 396 -9.53 6.61 20.92
N GLY A 397 -9.30 6.87 22.21
CA GLY A 397 -7.98 6.76 22.85
C GLY A 397 -7.28 5.39 22.84
N LYS A 398 -7.86 4.38 22.19
CA LYS A 398 -7.29 3.01 22.08
C LYS A 398 -6.54 2.76 20.75
N GLY A 399 -6.38 3.77 19.90
CA GLY A 399 -5.82 3.60 18.56
C GLY A 399 -6.90 3.44 17.49
N MET A 400 -6.51 2.89 16.32
CA MET A 400 -7.43 2.71 15.19
C MET A 400 -8.37 1.56 15.40
#